data_184478fd4aa2dee2e480337626bb3c2d
#
_entry.id   184478fd4aa2dee2e480337626bb3c2d
#
_cell.length_a   1.000
_cell.length_b   1.000
_cell.length_c   1.000
_cell.angle_alpha   90.00
_cell.angle_beta   90.00
_cell.angle_gamma   90.00
#
_symmetry.space_group_name_H-M   'P 1'
#
loop_
_entity.id
_entity.type
_entity.pdbx_description
1 polymer ?
#
loop_
_entity_poly.entity_id
_entity_poly.type
_entity_poly.pdbx_seq_one_letter_code
_entity_poly.pdbx_strand_id
1 'polypeptide(L)'
;MSVLAVDLLGAGASARFEDVVGRSDLEATIGQIMDYLVERDDVDEHRIAILADGWSSSFVARGIAFDDRFAAAVCDGGIWDLNERAFLGDLVAPLDANALARPVFSRVARNIKCPVLISAGERGWLKAERVKELYDGLKADGRDVTLKIFTSEETAAAQGHADNTALANEFIFDWIASRLGIEAH
;
A
#
# COMPACT_ATOMS: atom_id res chain seq x y z
N MET A 1 7.99 -14.85 10.56
CA MET A 1 7.25 -13.57 10.43
C MET A 1 5.79 -13.83 10.72
N SER A 2 5.15 -13.02 11.57
CA SER A 2 3.71 -13.08 11.84
C SER A 2 2.97 -12.10 10.94
N VAL A 3 1.69 -12.35 10.62
CA VAL A 3 0.87 -11.49 9.76
C VAL A 3 -0.42 -11.16 10.48
N LEU A 4 -0.76 -9.87 10.51
CA LEU A 4 -2.08 -9.36 10.89
C LEU A 4 -2.81 -8.91 9.63
N ALA A 5 -3.93 -9.53 9.30
CA ALA A 5 -4.79 -9.10 8.20
C ALA A 5 -5.89 -8.19 8.75
N VAL A 6 -6.10 -7.03 8.10
CA VAL A 6 -7.05 -6.02 8.56
C VAL A 6 -7.89 -5.53 7.39
N ASP A 7 -9.21 -5.52 7.59
CA ASP A 7 -10.13 -4.78 6.72
C ASP A 7 -10.24 -3.33 7.21
N LEU A 8 -9.94 -2.38 6.33
CA LEU A 8 -10.13 -0.97 6.62
C LEU A 8 -11.63 -0.62 6.68
N LEU A 9 -11.96 0.45 7.39
CA LEU A 9 -13.34 0.94 7.50
C LEU A 9 -13.95 1.20 6.10
N GLY A 10 -15.11 0.63 5.86
CA GLY A 10 -15.77 0.66 4.57
C GLY A 10 -15.22 -0.33 3.54
N ALA A 11 -14.42 -1.31 3.95
CA ALA A 11 -13.93 -2.40 3.12
C ALA A 11 -14.19 -3.76 3.79
N GLY A 12 -14.14 -4.83 3.01
CA GLY A 12 -14.23 -6.19 3.51
C GLY A 12 -15.45 -6.45 4.39
N ALA A 13 -15.22 -6.99 5.58
CA ALA A 13 -16.26 -7.35 6.53
C ALA A 13 -17.03 -6.11 7.06
N SER A 14 -16.35 -5.02 7.33
CA SER A 14 -16.98 -3.80 7.86
C SER A 14 -17.99 -3.19 6.90
N ALA A 15 -17.71 -3.19 5.59
CA ALA A 15 -18.66 -2.73 4.57
C ALA A 15 -19.81 -3.71 4.36
N ARG A 16 -19.55 -5.02 4.48
CA ARG A 16 -20.52 -6.06 4.13
C ARG A 16 -21.52 -6.36 5.24
N PHE A 17 -21.08 -6.29 6.49
CA PHE A 17 -21.88 -6.76 7.63
C PHE A 17 -22.31 -5.66 8.61
N GLU A 18 -21.68 -4.49 8.55
CA GLU A 18 -21.90 -3.42 9.52
C GLU A 18 -22.32 -2.09 8.90
N ASP A 19 -22.55 -2.05 7.59
CA ASP A 19 -22.91 -0.85 6.81
C ASP A 19 -21.97 0.35 7.08
N VAL A 20 -20.71 0.08 7.43
CA VAL A 20 -19.74 1.12 7.73
C VAL A 20 -19.29 1.79 6.45
N VAL A 21 -19.53 3.08 6.34
CA VAL A 21 -19.09 3.89 5.21
C VAL A 21 -17.58 4.12 5.29
N GLY A 22 -16.92 4.05 4.12
CA GLY A 22 -15.50 4.34 4.02
C GLY A 22 -15.17 5.77 4.46
N ARG A 23 -14.06 5.91 5.20
CA ARG A 23 -13.55 7.21 5.65
C ARG A 23 -12.55 7.77 4.66
N SER A 24 -12.44 9.09 4.59
CA SER A 24 -11.41 9.77 3.80
C SER A 24 -10.07 9.93 4.53
N ASP A 25 -10.08 9.79 5.87
CA ASP A 25 -8.91 9.91 6.76
C ASP A 25 -8.35 8.54 7.19
N LEU A 26 -8.21 7.64 6.24
CA LEU A 26 -7.74 6.27 6.50
C LEU A 26 -6.32 6.22 7.09
N GLU A 27 -5.51 7.26 6.90
CA GLU A 27 -4.25 7.42 7.61
C GLU A 27 -4.42 7.39 9.14
N ALA A 28 -5.53 7.92 9.67
CA ALA A 28 -5.82 7.83 11.11
C ALA A 28 -6.10 6.39 11.54
N THR A 29 -6.81 5.61 10.70
CA THR A 29 -7.05 4.18 10.97
C THR A 29 -5.75 3.38 10.95
N ILE A 30 -4.84 3.68 10.02
CA ILE A 30 -3.53 3.02 9.94
C ILE A 30 -2.70 3.33 11.17
N GLY A 31 -2.73 4.58 11.66
CA GLY A 31 -2.08 4.96 12.92
C GLY A 31 -2.63 4.19 14.12
N GLN A 32 -3.97 4.00 14.21
CA GLN A 32 -4.59 3.20 15.28
C GLN A 32 -4.19 1.71 15.22
N ILE A 33 -4.01 1.15 14.02
CA ILE A 33 -3.49 -0.21 13.87
C ILE A 33 -2.05 -0.28 14.41
N MET A 34 -1.23 0.71 14.10
CA MET A 34 0.12 0.79 14.64
C MET A 34 0.12 0.92 16.17
N ASP A 35 -0.74 1.78 16.74
CA ASP A 35 -0.89 1.92 18.19
C ASP A 35 -1.22 0.58 18.85
N TYR A 36 -2.16 -0.18 18.28
CA TYR A 36 -2.48 -1.52 18.76
C TYR A 36 -1.30 -2.48 18.69
N LEU A 37 -0.51 -2.43 17.62
CA LEU A 37 0.62 -3.35 17.45
C LEU A 37 1.76 -3.07 18.42
N VAL A 38 2.09 -1.80 18.69
CA VAL A 38 3.18 -1.43 19.59
C VAL A 38 2.84 -1.67 21.06
N GLU A 39 1.56 -1.81 21.43
CA GLU A 39 1.12 -2.19 22.76
C GLU A 39 1.24 -3.68 23.06
N ARG A 40 1.58 -4.51 22.07
CA ARG A 40 1.63 -5.96 22.21
C ARG A 40 3.04 -6.42 22.59
N ASP A 41 3.14 -7.21 23.65
CA ASP A 41 4.40 -7.78 24.15
C ASP A 41 5.06 -8.79 23.18
N ASP A 42 4.28 -9.35 22.24
CA ASP A 42 4.74 -10.35 21.25
C ASP A 42 5.12 -9.73 19.90
N VAL A 43 5.13 -8.40 19.78
CA VAL A 43 5.47 -7.66 18.57
C VAL A 43 6.73 -6.83 18.81
N ASP A 44 7.70 -6.95 17.91
CA ASP A 44 8.86 -6.05 17.85
C ASP A 44 8.46 -4.76 17.13
N GLU A 45 8.27 -3.69 17.88
CA GLU A 45 7.82 -2.38 17.36
C GLU A 45 8.76 -1.78 16.30
N HIS A 46 10.03 -2.19 16.27
CA HIS A 46 11.01 -1.72 15.29
C HIS A 46 11.02 -2.55 13.98
N ARG A 47 10.21 -3.60 13.92
CA ARG A 47 10.19 -4.55 12.79
C ARG A 47 8.78 -4.77 12.25
N ILE A 48 7.97 -3.72 12.22
CA ILE A 48 6.61 -3.74 11.67
C ILE A 48 6.66 -3.24 10.22
N ALA A 49 6.26 -4.08 9.29
CA ALA A 49 6.04 -3.70 7.91
C ALA A 49 4.54 -3.67 7.59
N ILE A 50 4.14 -2.81 6.67
CA ILE A 50 2.77 -2.73 6.17
C ILE A 50 2.72 -3.04 4.68
N LEU A 51 1.72 -3.83 4.26
CA LEU A 51 1.49 -4.20 2.87
C LEU A 51 0.02 -4.00 2.52
N ALA A 52 -0.24 -3.44 1.35
CA ALA A 52 -1.57 -3.44 0.76
C ALA A 52 -1.51 -3.69 -0.73
N ASP A 53 -2.54 -4.38 -1.24
CA ASP A 53 -2.73 -4.68 -2.66
C ASP A 53 -3.79 -3.78 -3.29
N GLY A 54 -3.63 -3.51 -4.56
CA GLY A 54 -4.57 -2.78 -5.39
C GLY A 54 -4.80 -1.35 -4.90
N TRP A 55 -6.06 -0.93 -4.86
CA TRP A 55 -6.41 0.44 -4.48
C TRP A 55 -6.12 0.76 -3.01
N SER A 56 -5.99 -0.25 -2.14
CA SER A 56 -5.63 -0.09 -0.72
C SER A 56 -4.20 0.42 -0.54
N SER A 57 -3.32 0.22 -1.52
CA SER A 57 -1.94 0.73 -1.48
C SER A 57 -1.87 2.24 -1.33
N SER A 58 -2.85 2.98 -1.87
CA SER A 58 -2.91 4.44 -1.70
C SER A 58 -3.17 4.86 -0.27
N PHE A 59 -3.92 4.05 0.50
CA PHE A 59 -4.16 4.33 1.91
C PHE A 59 -2.93 4.02 2.75
N VAL A 60 -2.22 2.94 2.44
CA VAL A 60 -0.92 2.63 3.06
C VAL A 60 0.09 3.74 2.76
N ALA A 61 0.21 4.16 1.50
CA ALA A 61 1.12 5.24 1.12
C ALA A 61 0.83 6.56 1.85
N ARG A 62 -0.43 6.87 2.09
CA ARG A 62 -0.82 8.02 2.92
C ARG A 62 -0.52 7.76 4.40
N GLY A 63 -0.85 6.58 4.92
CA GLY A 63 -0.60 6.21 6.32
C GLY A 63 0.86 6.39 6.70
N ILE A 64 1.78 5.84 5.92
CA ILE A 64 3.24 5.97 6.17
C ILE A 64 3.79 7.38 5.95
N ALA A 65 3.03 8.28 5.32
CA ALA A 65 3.40 9.70 5.23
C ALA A 65 3.02 10.49 6.48
N PHE A 66 2.16 9.94 7.35
CA PHE A 66 1.72 10.53 8.61
C PHE A 66 2.17 9.76 9.85
N ASP A 67 2.63 8.51 9.68
CA ASP A 67 3.12 7.65 10.75
C ASP A 67 4.48 7.06 10.33
N ASP A 68 5.54 7.45 11.00
CA ASP A 68 6.93 7.08 10.68
C ASP A 68 7.44 5.86 11.47
N ARG A 69 6.58 5.17 12.20
CA ARG A 69 6.94 3.97 12.99
C ARG A 69 7.08 2.69 12.15
N PHE A 70 6.59 2.68 10.91
CA PHE A 70 6.75 1.52 10.04
C PHE A 70 8.21 1.36 9.59
N ALA A 71 8.74 0.13 9.71
CA ALA A 71 10.08 -0.22 9.26
C ALA A 71 10.18 -0.38 7.73
N ALA A 72 9.08 -0.75 7.08
CA ALA A 72 8.97 -0.88 5.63
C ALA A 72 7.51 -0.86 5.17
N ALA A 73 7.28 -0.50 3.91
CA ALA A 73 5.94 -0.50 3.32
C ALA A 73 5.95 -1.08 1.91
N VAL A 74 4.87 -1.77 1.55
CA VAL A 74 4.64 -2.28 0.19
C VAL A 74 3.31 -1.74 -0.33
N CYS A 75 3.37 -1.09 -1.48
CA CYS A 75 2.22 -0.60 -2.24
C CYS A 75 2.10 -1.44 -3.51
N ASP A 76 1.43 -2.59 -3.40
CA ASP A 76 1.25 -3.52 -4.51
C ASP A 76 0.06 -3.08 -5.40
N GLY A 77 0.26 -3.05 -6.71
CA GLY A 77 -0.69 -2.44 -7.65
C GLY A 77 -0.47 -0.93 -7.86
N GLY A 78 0.61 -0.37 -7.30
CA GLY A 78 0.97 1.05 -7.42
C GLY A 78 0.26 1.94 -6.40
N ILE A 79 0.46 3.25 -6.51
CA ILE A 79 -0.13 4.26 -5.64
C ILE A 79 -1.05 5.14 -6.47
N TRP A 80 -2.28 5.31 -6.01
CA TRP A 80 -3.35 5.97 -6.73
C TRP A 80 -3.78 7.26 -6.02
N ASP A 81 -3.97 8.33 -6.76
CA ASP A 81 -4.72 9.47 -6.28
C ASP A 81 -6.23 9.22 -6.43
N LEU A 82 -7.06 9.91 -5.63
CA LEU A 82 -8.51 9.68 -5.61
C LEU A 82 -9.18 9.87 -6.98
N ASN A 83 -8.69 10.84 -7.77
CA ASN A 83 -9.18 11.10 -9.11
C ASN A 83 -8.82 9.97 -10.12
N GLU A 84 -7.76 9.24 -9.88
CA GLU A 84 -7.36 8.10 -10.72
C GLU A 84 -8.27 6.88 -10.48
N ARG A 85 -9.07 6.89 -9.42
CA ARG A 85 -10.03 5.83 -9.08
C ARG A 85 -11.40 6.00 -9.75
N ALA A 86 -11.65 7.13 -10.38
CA ALA A 86 -12.94 7.44 -10.98
C ALA A 86 -13.39 6.39 -12.02
N PHE A 87 -12.45 5.72 -12.68
CA PHE A 87 -12.76 4.66 -13.64
C PHE A 87 -13.27 3.36 -12.99
N LEU A 88 -13.08 3.18 -11.69
CA LEU A 88 -13.64 2.04 -10.96
C LEU A 88 -15.15 2.20 -10.70
N GLY A 89 -15.70 3.42 -10.86
CA GLY A 89 -17.11 3.69 -10.71
C GLY A 89 -17.70 3.13 -9.43
N ASP A 90 -18.80 2.39 -9.55
CA ASP A 90 -19.53 1.80 -8.43
C ASP A 90 -18.83 0.62 -7.75
N LEU A 91 -17.66 0.20 -8.25
CA LEU A 91 -16.88 -0.88 -7.66
C LEU A 91 -16.20 -0.48 -6.34
N VAL A 92 -16.14 0.80 -6.03
CA VAL A 92 -15.60 1.33 -4.78
C VAL A 92 -16.68 1.98 -3.95
N ALA A 93 -16.60 1.81 -2.62
CA ALA A 93 -17.53 2.48 -1.72
C ALA A 93 -17.52 4.00 -1.93
N PRO A 94 -18.67 4.67 -1.79
CA PRO A 94 -18.72 6.12 -1.85
C PRO A 94 -17.75 6.72 -0.84
N LEU A 95 -16.95 7.67 -1.29
CA LEU A 95 -16.10 8.46 -0.40
C LEU A 95 -16.91 9.62 0.18
N ASP A 96 -16.57 10.06 1.38
CA ASP A 96 -17.20 11.24 1.95
C ASP A 96 -16.89 12.50 1.12
N ALA A 97 -17.72 13.55 1.25
CA ALA A 97 -17.60 14.75 0.46
C ALA A 97 -16.25 15.48 0.65
N ASN A 98 -15.54 15.21 1.73
CA ASN A 98 -14.24 15.82 2.03
C ASN A 98 -13.07 15.08 1.37
N ALA A 99 -13.29 13.86 0.87
CA ALA A 99 -12.23 13.04 0.30
C ALA A 99 -11.52 13.75 -0.87
N LEU A 100 -12.26 14.43 -1.73
CA LEU A 100 -11.72 15.17 -2.87
C LEU A 100 -10.97 16.44 -2.48
N ALA A 101 -11.25 17.00 -1.30
CA ALA A 101 -10.56 18.19 -0.78
C ALA A 101 -9.20 17.86 -0.14
N ARG A 102 -8.89 16.57 0.07
CA ARG A 102 -7.62 16.15 0.68
C ARG A 102 -6.45 16.35 -0.29
N PRO A 103 -5.25 16.66 0.24
CA PRO A 103 -4.07 16.81 -0.60
C PRO A 103 -3.83 15.57 -1.45
N VAL A 104 -3.47 15.76 -2.70
CA VAL A 104 -3.00 14.68 -3.58
C VAL A 104 -1.76 14.01 -2.99
N PHE A 105 -1.55 12.73 -3.29
CA PHE A 105 -0.47 11.95 -2.71
C PHE A 105 0.90 12.63 -2.86
N SER A 106 1.21 13.18 -4.04
CA SER A 106 2.48 13.86 -4.32
C SER A 106 2.84 14.97 -3.31
N ARG A 107 1.83 15.60 -2.67
CA ARG A 107 2.08 16.63 -1.64
C ARG A 107 2.49 16.07 -0.28
N VAL A 108 2.11 14.84 0.03
CA VAL A 108 2.41 14.20 1.32
C VAL A 108 3.55 13.19 1.22
N ALA A 109 3.85 12.69 0.04
CA ALA A 109 4.86 11.67 -0.21
C ALA A 109 6.26 12.00 0.32
N ARG A 110 6.61 13.29 0.33
CA ARG A 110 7.88 13.79 0.91
C ARG A 110 8.02 13.53 2.42
N ASN A 111 6.93 13.21 3.11
CA ASN A 111 6.97 12.90 4.55
C ASN A 111 7.30 11.44 4.81
N ILE A 112 7.23 10.56 3.82
CA ILE A 112 7.54 9.14 3.97
C ILE A 112 9.00 8.98 4.38
N LYS A 113 9.26 8.19 5.41
CA LYS A 113 10.60 7.94 5.96
C LYS A 113 11.06 6.51 5.80
N CYS A 114 10.14 5.56 5.88
CA CYS A 114 10.50 4.14 5.71
C CYS A 114 10.79 3.79 4.25
N PRO A 115 11.56 2.72 4.00
CA PRO A 115 11.68 2.12 2.67
C PRO A 115 10.32 1.73 2.12
N VAL A 116 10.07 1.99 0.83
CA VAL A 116 8.83 1.65 0.13
C VAL A 116 9.12 0.78 -1.08
N LEU A 117 8.42 -0.34 -1.21
CA LEU A 117 8.32 -1.08 -2.45
C LEU A 117 7.03 -0.67 -3.17
N ILE A 118 7.14 -0.23 -4.39
CA ILE A 118 6.02 -0.10 -5.33
C ILE A 118 6.11 -1.27 -6.29
N SER A 119 5.12 -2.16 -6.30
CA SER A 119 5.01 -3.26 -7.23
C SER A 119 3.75 -3.13 -8.07
N ALA A 120 3.79 -3.61 -9.30
CA ALA A 120 2.62 -3.67 -10.17
C ALA A 120 2.83 -4.69 -11.29
N GLY A 121 1.75 -5.25 -11.82
CA GLY A 121 1.76 -5.98 -13.06
C GLY A 121 1.71 -5.04 -14.26
N GLU A 122 2.45 -5.34 -15.32
CA GLU A 122 2.46 -4.57 -16.58
C GLU A 122 1.07 -4.39 -17.18
N ARG A 123 0.17 -5.38 -16.97
CA ARG A 123 -1.23 -5.37 -17.41
C ARG A 123 -2.20 -5.01 -16.28
N GLY A 124 -1.69 -4.36 -15.22
CA GLY A 124 -2.51 -3.87 -14.12
C GLY A 124 -3.42 -2.70 -14.52
N TRP A 125 -4.33 -2.34 -13.65
CA TRP A 125 -5.24 -1.20 -13.89
C TRP A 125 -4.50 0.14 -13.91
N LEU A 126 -3.50 0.30 -13.05
CA LEU A 126 -2.62 1.46 -13.12
C LEU A 126 -1.50 1.15 -14.13
N LYS A 127 -1.40 1.98 -15.15
CA LYS A 127 -0.40 1.79 -16.22
C LYS A 127 1.02 1.84 -15.67
N ALA A 128 1.88 0.97 -16.19
CA ALA A 128 3.27 0.87 -15.77
C ALA A 128 4.03 2.21 -15.85
N GLU A 129 3.74 3.03 -16.89
CA GLU A 129 4.30 4.38 -17.05
C GLU A 129 3.92 5.29 -15.88
N ARG A 130 2.66 5.22 -15.42
CA ARG A 130 2.19 6.01 -14.29
C ARG A 130 2.84 5.56 -12.98
N VAL A 131 3.01 4.26 -12.79
CA VAL A 131 3.73 3.70 -11.62
C VAL A 131 5.18 4.19 -11.62
N LYS A 132 5.81 4.21 -12.79
CA LYS A 132 7.17 4.71 -12.95
C LYS A 132 7.29 6.20 -12.66
N GLU A 133 6.35 7.04 -13.09
CA GLU A 133 6.31 8.46 -12.76
C GLU A 133 6.26 8.69 -11.25
N LEU A 134 5.45 7.91 -10.52
CA LEU A 134 5.38 7.97 -9.06
C LEU A 134 6.71 7.61 -8.42
N TYR A 135 7.31 6.53 -8.88
CA TYR A 135 8.64 6.11 -8.43
C TYR A 135 9.70 7.21 -8.68
N ASP A 136 9.76 7.75 -9.89
CA ASP A 136 10.72 8.78 -10.26
C ASP A 136 10.54 10.05 -9.39
N GLY A 137 9.28 10.42 -9.10
CA GLY A 137 8.95 11.52 -8.21
C GLY A 137 9.43 11.29 -6.78
N LEU A 138 9.18 10.12 -6.21
CA LEU A 138 9.65 9.76 -4.86
C LEU A 138 11.18 9.71 -4.78
N LYS A 139 11.84 9.21 -5.82
CA LYS A 139 13.30 9.22 -5.91
C LYS A 139 13.86 10.65 -5.98
N ALA A 140 13.24 11.53 -6.76
CA ALA A 140 13.64 12.93 -6.86
C ALA A 140 13.51 13.65 -5.50
N ASP A 141 12.50 13.28 -4.69
CA ASP A 141 12.31 13.77 -3.32
C ASP A 141 13.25 13.08 -2.28
N GLY A 142 14.18 12.25 -2.73
CA GLY A 142 15.17 11.58 -1.88
C GLY A 142 14.60 10.44 -1.02
N ARG A 143 13.47 9.84 -1.42
CA ARG A 143 12.89 8.72 -0.68
C ARG A 143 13.59 7.41 -1.01
N ASP A 144 13.69 6.50 -0.03
CA ASP A 144 14.12 5.12 -0.26
C ASP A 144 12.96 4.34 -0.87
N VAL A 145 12.93 4.28 -2.19
CA VAL A 145 11.88 3.58 -2.93
C VAL A 145 12.48 2.57 -3.90
N THR A 146 11.87 1.39 -3.96
CA THR A 146 12.15 0.31 -4.89
C THR A 146 10.96 0.18 -5.83
N LEU A 147 11.22 -0.08 -7.11
CA LEU A 147 10.19 -0.36 -8.12
C LEU A 147 10.33 -1.77 -8.65
N LYS A 148 9.23 -2.53 -8.69
CA LYS A 148 9.12 -3.79 -9.41
C LYS A 148 7.89 -3.78 -10.31
N ILE A 149 8.10 -3.83 -11.62
CA ILE A 149 7.06 -4.12 -12.60
C ILE A 149 7.23 -5.56 -13.05
N PHE A 150 6.20 -6.38 -12.82
CA PHE A 150 6.15 -7.75 -13.32
C PHE A 150 5.71 -7.71 -14.79
N THR A 151 6.58 -8.15 -15.67
CA THR A 151 6.34 -8.14 -17.12
C THR A 151 5.54 -9.36 -17.56
N SER A 152 4.97 -9.28 -18.75
CA SER A 152 4.25 -10.41 -19.36
C SER A 152 5.19 -11.62 -19.63
N GLU A 153 6.48 -11.40 -19.76
CA GLU A 153 7.48 -12.47 -19.94
C GLU A 153 7.80 -13.20 -18.63
N GLU A 154 7.79 -12.47 -17.49
CA GLU A 154 8.03 -13.04 -16.17
C GLU A 154 6.79 -13.73 -15.60
N THR A 155 5.60 -13.47 -16.15
CA THR A 155 4.29 -13.72 -15.53
C THR A 155 4.03 -12.75 -14.33
N ALA A 156 2.95 -12.99 -13.53
CA ALA A 156 2.49 -12.05 -12.49
C ALA A 156 2.14 -10.63 -13.03
N ALA A 157 1.90 -10.51 -14.32
CA ALA A 157 1.67 -9.25 -15.00
C ALA A 157 0.22 -8.74 -14.90
N ALA A 158 -0.73 -9.58 -14.53
CA ALA A 158 -2.13 -9.20 -14.38
C ALA A 158 -2.38 -8.34 -13.13
N GLN A 159 -3.56 -7.71 -13.04
CA GLN A 159 -3.98 -7.03 -11.83
C GLN A 159 -4.00 -8.00 -10.64
N GLY A 160 -3.43 -7.58 -9.49
CA GLY A 160 -3.29 -8.41 -8.29
C GLY A 160 -2.49 -9.69 -8.57
N HIS A 161 -1.65 -9.68 -9.60
CA HIS A 161 -0.79 -10.80 -9.99
C HIS A 161 -1.53 -12.13 -10.16
N ALA A 162 -2.79 -12.07 -10.63
CA ALA A 162 -3.70 -13.23 -10.71
C ALA A 162 -3.19 -14.35 -11.63
N ASP A 163 -2.28 -14.05 -12.55
CA ASP A 163 -1.64 -15.02 -13.44
C ASP A 163 -0.45 -15.77 -12.79
N ASN A 164 0.18 -15.20 -11.75
CA ASN A 164 1.20 -15.89 -10.95
C ASN A 164 1.43 -15.19 -9.60
N THR A 165 0.50 -15.38 -8.66
CA THR A 165 0.58 -14.80 -7.31
C THR A 165 1.78 -15.31 -6.52
N ALA A 166 2.25 -16.54 -6.79
CA ALA A 166 3.39 -17.11 -6.07
C ALA A 166 4.68 -16.33 -6.34
N LEU A 167 4.95 -15.99 -7.60
CA LEU A 167 6.12 -15.20 -7.98
C LEU A 167 6.10 -13.79 -7.34
N ALA A 168 4.93 -13.14 -7.38
CA ALA A 168 4.80 -11.81 -6.79
C ALA A 168 4.99 -11.85 -5.27
N ASN A 169 4.36 -12.81 -4.60
CA ASN A 169 4.48 -12.98 -3.16
C ASN A 169 5.92 -13.29 -2.74
N GLU A 170 6.63 -14.19 -3.45
CA GLU A 170 8.03 -14.50 -3.19
C GLU A 170 8.86 -13.21 -3.21
N PHE A 171 8.79 -12.43 -4.29
CA PHE A 171 9.52 -11.17 -4.40
C PHE A 171 9.18 -10.17 -3.28
N ILE A 172 7.88 -9.98 -3.01
CA ILE A 172 7.40 -9.02 -2.02
C ILE A 172 7.85 -9.41 -0.62
N PHE A 173 7.69 -10.68 -0.24
CA PHE A 173 8.05 -11.14 1.11
C PHE A 173 9.56 -11.22 1.30
N ASP A 174 10.34 -11.56 0.28
CA ASP A 174 11.81 -11.50 0.33
C ASP A 174 12.29 -10.05 0.50
N TRP A 175 11.66 -9.10 -0.19
CA TRP A 175 11.97 -7.69 -0.02
C TRP A 175 11.65 -7.23 1.42
N ILE A 176 10.46 -7.57 1.96
CA ILE A 176 10.09 -7.25 3.35
C ILE A 176 11.09 -7.88 4.32
N ALA A 177 11.40 -9.16 4.18
CA ALA A 177 12.33 -9.88 5.04
C ALA A 177 13.71 -9.18 5.07
N SER A 178 14.22 -8.82 3.89
CA SER A 178 15.46 -8.07 3.75
C SER A 178 15.43 -6.74 4.51
N ARG A 179 14.31 -5.99 4.45
CA ARG A 179 14.17 -4.69 5.15
C ARG A 179 14.00 -4.84 6.66
N LEU A 180 13.42 -5.94 7.11
CA LEU A 180 13.27 -6.25 8.52
C LEU A 180 14.49 -6.98 9.12
N GLY A 181 15.56 -7.22 8.35
CA GLY A 181 16.73 -7.96 8.82
C GLY A 181 16.40 -9.42 9.18
N ILE A 182 15.47 -10.04 8.44
CA ILE A 182 15.12 -11.45 8.59
C ILE A 182 15.95 -12.23 7.58
N GLU A 183 16.75 -13.19 8.04
CA GLU A 183 17.49 -14.09 7.14
C GLU A 183 16.50 -14.99 6.38
N ALA A 184 16.66 -15.06 5.05
CA ALA A 184 15.95 -16.04 4.24
C ALA A 184 16.51 -17.44 4.60
N HIS A 185 15.63 -18.36 4.91
CA HIS A 185 15.97 -19.76 5.21
C HIS A 185 15.82 -20.63 3.96
#